data_ce2ab2960fc40bc730212b6f2f248394
#
_entry.id   ce2ab2960fc40bc730212b6f2f248394
#
_cell.length_a   1.000
_cell.length_b   1.000
_cell.length_c   1.000
_cell.angle_alpha   90.00
_cell.angle_beta   90.00
_cell.angle_gamma   90.00
#
_symmetry.space_group_name_H-M   'P 1'
#
loop_
_entity.id
_entity.type
_entity.pdbx_description
1 polymer ?
#
loop_
_entity_poly.entity_id
_entity_poly.type
_entity_poly.pdbx_seq_one_letter_code
_entity_poly.pdbx_strand_id
1 'polypeptide(L)'
;MNYLKIKFLYICHYIMCWFAAKTKIKGEFKAKDFFNSVGINSYVPSYSTKKVWSDRIKKVTVPAISGYVFFELPKIDFNLININPFTKNVVRGIDGFPAKIKDEEIVILKKHLNGEAISNGVDLQEGQKIKVNSGPFVFKKGTINKISCNKVIISIESINI
;
A
#
# COMPACT_ATOMS: atom_id res chain seq x y z
N MET A 1 14.10 -6.95 -56.82
CA MET A 1 13.33 -7.84 -55.91
C MET A 1 13.74 -7.50 -54.49
N ASN A 2 13.01 -6.57 -53.87
CA ASN A 2 13.36 -6.00 -52.56
C ASN A 2 12.66 -6.80 -51.45
N TYR A 3 13.41 -7.54 -50.67
CA TYR A 3 12.96 -8.14 -49.44
C TYR A 3 12.87 -7.06 -48.36
N LEU A 4 11.70 -6.53 -48.12
CA LEU A 4 11.35 -5.75 -46.96
C LEU A 4 11.42 -6.69 -45.73
N LYS A 5 12.52 -6.63 -45.00
CA LYS A 5 12.65 -7.17 -43.66
C LYS A 5 11.72 -6.36 -42.74
N ILE A 6 10.51 -6.84 -42.55
CA ILE A 6 9.64 -6.37 -41.45
C ILE A 6 10.32 -6.85 -40.17
N LYS A 7 11.08 -5.96 -39.57
CA LYS A 7 11.55 -6.10 -38.21
C LYS A 7 10.31 -5.99 -37.32
N PHE A 8 9.70 -7.11 -36.99
CA PHE A 8 8.74 -7.20 -35.91
C PHE A 8 9.49 -6.78 -34.64
N LEU A 9 9.40 -5.51 -34.29
CA LEU A 9 9.69 -5.08 -32.94
C LEU A 9 8.66 -5.77 -32.04
N TYR A 10 9.05 -6.88 -31.44
CA TYR A 10 8.40 -7.39 -30.24
C TYR A 10 8.60 -6.33 -29.16
N ILE A 11 7.69 -5.36 -29.09
CA ILE A 11 7.49 -4.57 -27.89
C ILE A 11 6.88 -5.56 -26.90
N CYS A 12 7.75 -6.29 -26.25
CA CYS A 12 7.38 -7.04 -25.06
C CYS A 12 6.92 -5.98 -24.06
N HIS A 13 5.63 -5.76 -23.98
CA HIS A 13 5.04 -4.93 -22.95
C HIS A 13 5.28 -5.68 -21.64
N TYR A 14 6.41 -5.39 -21.00
CA TYR A 14 6.71 -5.91 -19.68
C TYR A 14 5.64 -5.35 -18.74
N ILE A 15 4.68 -6.19 -18.40
CA ILE A 15 3.69 -5.83 -17.40
C ILE A 15 4.46 -5.63 -16.10
N MET A 16 4.57 -4.38 -15.66
CA MET A 16 5.16 -4.04 -14.38
C MET A 16 4.25 -4.55 -13.26
N CYS A 17 4.83 -5.07 -12.23
CA CYS A 17 4.09 -5.58 -11.06
C CYS A 17 4.70 -4.98 -9.79
N TRP A 18 3.86 -4.61 -8.86
CA TRP A 18 4.30 -4.21 -7.53
C TRP A 18 4.58 -5.40 -6.64
N PHE A 19 5.64 -5.27 -5.87
CA PHE A 19 6.07 -6.21 -4.85
C PHE A 19 6.34 -5.47 -3.56
N ALA A 20 6.44 -6.20 -2.45
CA ALA A 20 6.83 -5.64 -1.17
C ALA A 20 8.08 -6.34 -0.64
N ALA A 21 8.96 -5.59 -0.02
CA ALA A 21 10.09 -6.12 0.75
C ALA A 21 10.02 -5.65 2.20
N LYS A 22 10.41 -6.53 3.12
CA LYS A 22 10.65 -6.18 4.50
C LYS A 22 11.93 -5.37 4.60
N THR A 23 11.93 -4.30 5.40
CA THR A 23 13.10 -3.46 5.63
C THR A 23 13.73 -3.71 7.00
N LYS A 24 14.95 -3.24 7.16
CA LYS A 24 15.55 -3.07 8.50
C LYS A 24 14.77 -1.99 9.26
N ILE A 25 14.93 -1.97 10.58
CA ILE A 25 14.28 -1.01 11.48
C ILE A 25 14.61 0.42 11.02
N LYS A 26 13.58 1.23 10.81
CA LYS A 26 13.69 2.62 10.30
C LYS A 26 14.44 2.74 8.97
N GLY A 27 14.45 1.67 8.18
CA GLY A 27 15.12 1.61 6.89
C GLY A 27 14.21 1.87 5.69
N GLU A 28 12.92 2.13 5.89
CA GLU A 28 11.91 2.19 4.83
C GLU A 28 12.24 3.24 3.76
N PHE A 29 12.49 4.47 4.19
CA PHE A 29 12.83 5.57 3.27
C PHE A 29 14.20 5.37 2.62
N LYS A 30 15.18 4.87 3.38
CA LYS A 30 16.51 4.55 2.83
C LYS A 30 16.45 3.45 1.79
N ALA A 31 15.61 2.42 2.03
CA ALA A 31 15.38 1.36 1.05
C ALA A 31 14.72 1.88 -0.22
N LYS A 32 13.74 2.79 -0.09
CA LYS A 32 13.09 3.48 -1.21
C LYS A 32 14.11 4.29 -2.01
N ASP A 33 14.91 5.13 -1.34
CA ASP A 33 15.89 5.99 -2.00
C ASP A 33 16.94 5.16 -2.76
N PHE A 34 17.36 4.04 -2.19
CA PHE A 34 18.27 3.11 -2.87
C PHE A 34 17.61 2.51 -4.12
N PHE A 35 16.38 2.01 -4.04
CA PHE A 35 15.69 1.48 -5.21
C PHE A 35 15.55 2.54 -6.32
N ASN A 36 15.16 3.75 -5.96
CA ASN A 36 15.05 4.85 -6.92
C ASN A 36 16.41 5.19 -7.56
N SER A 37 17.51 5.13 -6.80
CA SER A 37 18.85 5.40 -7.31
C SER A 37 19.33 4.40 -8.36
N VAL A 38 18.81 3.17 -8.32
CA VAL A 38 19.08 2.13 -9.32
C VAL A 38 17.98 2.02 -10.39
N GLY A 39 17.12 3.02 -10.49
CA GLY A 39 16.08 3.11 -11.52
C GLY A 39 14.83 2.26 -11.27
N ILE A 40 14.65 1.73 -10.05
CA ILE A 40 13.46 0.96 -9.67
C ILE A 40 12.44 1.91 -9.04
N ASN A 41 11.25 2.00 -9.64
CA ASN A 41 10.16 2.77 -9.05
C ASN A 41 9.77 2.16 -7.70
N SER A 42 9.76 2.99 -6.65
CA SER A 42 9.48 2.50 -5.31
C SER A 42 8.65 3.47 -4.47
N TYR A 43 7.91 2.92 -3.53
CA TYR A 43 6.95 3.66 -2.73
C TYR A 43 6.97 3.18 -1.27
N VAL A 44 7.00 4.14 -0.36
CA VAL A 44 6.76 3.91 1.07
C VAL A 44 5.50 4.66 1.45
N PRO A 45 4.41 3.96 1.80
CA PRO A 45 3.21 4.57 2.32
C PRO A 45 3.56 5.40 3.56
N SER A 46 3.30 6.70 3.53
CA SER A 46 3.71 7.59 4.61
C SER A 46 2.73 8.74 4.78
N TYR A 47 2.66 9.26 5.99
CA TYR A 47 1.88 10.45 6.33
C TYR A 47 2.69 11.42 7.17
N SER A 48 2.30 12.68 7.13
CA SER A 48 2.93 13.73 7.92
C SER A 48 2.23 13.87 9.27
N THR A 49 3.00 13.88 10.35
CA THR A 49 2.49 14.14 11.70
C THR A 49 3.30 15.22 12.38
N LYS A 50 2.70 15.93 13.33
CA LYS A 50 3.38 16.91 14.17
C LYS A 50 3.90 16.17 15.41
N LYS A 51 5.21 16.22 15.65
CA LYS A 51 5.80 15.77 16.92
C LYS A 51 6.18 16.98 17.75
N VAL A 52 5.72 16.98 18.99
CA VAL A 52 6.10 17.97 19.99
C VAL A 52 7.42 17.49 20.62
N TRP A 53 8.44 18.31 20.51
CA TRP A 53 9.72 18.17 21.20
C TRP A 53 9.74 19.17 22.35
N SER A 54 10.65 19.03 23.28
CA SER A 54 10.73 19.91 24.45
C SER A 54 10.88 21.40 24.10
N ASP A 55 11.48 21.70 22.95
CA ASP A 55 11.82 23.05 22.50
C ASP A 55 10.99 23.52 21.28
N ARG A 56 10.33 22.58 20.54
CA ARG A 56 9.65 22.94 19.28
C ARG A 56 8.69 21.86 18.78
N ILE A 57 7.76 22.29 17.91
CA ILE A 57 6.90 21.38 17.15
C ILE A 57 7.54 21.15 15.78
N LYS A 58 7.84 19.89 15.45
CA LYS A 58 8.39 19.51 14.16
C LYS A 58 7.40 18.65 13.37
N LYS A 59 7.19 19.01 12.09
CA LYS A 59 6.45 18.17 11.15
C LYS A 59 7.40 17.04 10.70
N VAL A 60 6.98 15.78 10.89
CA VAL A 60 7.77 14.59 10.55
C VAL A 60 6.94 13.67 9.66
N THR A 61 7.56 13.13 8.62
CA THR A 61 6.96 12.08 7.80
C THR A 61 7.28 10.73 8.43
N VAL A 62 6.24 9.94 8.66
CA VAL A 62 6.37 8.59 9.22
C VAL A 62 5.75 7.57 8.29
N PRO A 63 6.32 6.35 8.18
CA PRO A 63 5.71 5.30 7.37
C PRO A 63 4.37 4.89 7.99
N ALA A 64 3.34 4.75 7.14
CA ALA A 64 2.03 4.25 7.55
C ALA A 64 2.07 2.73 7.78
N ILE A 65 2.92 2.04 7.02
CA ILE A 65 3.19 0.61 7.16
C ILE A 65 4.67 0.47 7.49
N SER A 66 4.99 0.33 8.78
CA SER A 66 6.37 0.22 9.25
C SER A 66 7.01 -1.10 8.83
N GLY A 67 8.27 -1.05 8.43
CA GLY A 67 9.06 -2.22 8.07
C GLY A 67 8.86 -2.73 6.65
N TYR A 68 8.20 -1.95 5.77
CA TYR A 68 7.96 -2.35 4.39
C TYR A 68 8.28 -1.23 3.40
N VAL A 69 8.75 -1.63 2.24
CA VAL A 69 8.89 -0.80 1.03
C VAL A 69 8.23 -1.53 -0.14
N PHE A 70 7.47 -0.81 -0.95
CA PHE A 70 6.89 -1.30 -2.18
C PHE A 70 7.78 -0.89 -3.36
N PHE A 71 7.91 -1.76 -4.35
CA PHE A 71 8.72 -1.51 -5.54
C PHE A 71 8.13 -2.22 -6.74
N GLU A 72 8.41 -1.70 -7.91
CA GLU A 72 7.82 -2.12 -9.16
C GLU A 72 8.88 -2.76 -10.06
N LEU A 73 8.63 -3.99 -10.48
CA LEU A 73 9.49 -4.73 -11.41
C LEU A 73 8.63 -5.57 -12.37
N PRO A 74 9.11 -5.82 -13.60
CA PRO A 74 8.42 -6.74 -14.51
C PRO A 74 8.50 -8.19 -14.03
N LYS A 75 9.59 -8.54 -13.39
CA LYS A 75 9.84 -9.84 -12.75
C LYS A 75 10.74 -9.62 -11.55
N ILE A 76 10.50 -10.39 -10.50
CA ILE A 76 11.32 -10.29 -9.30
C ILE A 76 12.79 -10.65 -9.61
N ASP A 77 13.68 -9.78 -9.20
CA ASP A 77 15.12 -10.03 -9.21
C ASP A 77 15.64 -9.97 -7.78
N PHE A 78 15.95 -11.13 -7.24
CA PHE A 78 16.46 -11.26 -5.87
C PHE A 78 17.82 -10.61 -5.69
N ASN A 79 18.65 -10.54 -6.73
CA ASN A 79 19.96 -9.90 -6.64
C ASN A 79 19.81 -8.41 -6.39
N LEU A 80 18.93 -7.73 -7.14
CA LEU A 80 18.63 -6.30 -6.93
C LEU A 80 18.10 -6.01 -5.51
N ILE A 81 17.33 -6.94 -4.95
CA ILE A 81 16.77 -6.77 -3.61
C ILE A 81 17.84 -7.01 -2.55
N ASN A 82 18.70 -8.01 -2.74
CA ASN A 82 19.78 -8.35 -1.82
C ASN A 82 20.90 -7.31 -1.80
N ILE A 83 21.13 -6.60 -2.91
CA ILE A 83 22.11 -5.50 -2.99
C ILE A 83 21.65 -4.31 -2.13
N ASN A 84 20.34 -4.12 -1.95
CA ASN A 84 19.83 -3.04 -1.11
C ASN A 84 20.15 -3.30 0.38
N PRO A 85 21.02 -2.51 0.99
CA PRO A 85 21.49 -2.79 2.37
C PRO A 85 20.41 -2.56 3.43
N PHE A 86 19.29 -1.95 3.07
CA PHE A 86 18.18 -1.60 3.95
C PHE A 86 17.00 -2.58 3.88
N THR A 87 17.02 -3.51 2.92
CA THR A 87 16.03 -4.59 2.82
C THR A 87 16.51 -5.86 3.52
N LYS A 88 15.57 -6.75 3.84
CA LYS A 88 15.84 -8.08 4.39
C LYS A 88 15.43 -9.17 3.41
N ASN A 89 14.15 -9.23 3.10
CA ASN A 89 13.57 -10.26 2.23
C ASN A 89 12.29 -9.75 1.57
N VAL A 90 11.95 -10.35 0.44
CA VAL A 90 10.68 -10.11 -0.27
C VAL A 90 9.53 -10.77 0.49
N VAL A 91 8.39 -10.09 0.50
CA VAL A 91 7.15 -10.65 1.03
C VAL A 91 6.67 -11.75 0.09
N ARG A 92 6.31 -12.90 0.66
CA ARG A 92 5.80 -14.05 -0.08
C ARG A 92 4.33 -14.25 0.21
N GLY A 93 3.60 -14.72 -0.78
CA GLY A 93 2.23 -15.18 -0.63
C GLY A 93 2.14 -16.54 0.07
N ILE A 94 0.91 -17.02 0.24
CA ILE A 94 0.63 -18.33 0.84
C ILE A 94 1.24 -19.47 0.00
N ASP A 95 1.35 -19.25 -1.30
CA ASP A 95 1.96 -20.17 -2.28
C ASP A 95 3.50 -20.22 -2.21
N GLY A 96 4.12 -19.41 -1.34
CA GLY A 96 5.57 -19.30 -1.19
C GLY A 96 6.27 -18.44 -2.26
N PHE A 97 5.55 -18.00 -3.29
CA PHE A 97 6.07 -17.10 -4.31
C PHE A 97 6.02 -15.63 -3.85
N PRO A 98 6.83 -14.73 -4.46
CA PRO A 98 6.73 -13.31 -4.19
C PRO A 98 5.31 -12.78 -4.41
N ALA A 99 4.75 -12.15 -3.40
CA ALA A 99 3.39 -11.63 -3.46
C ALA A 99 3.33 -10.46 -4.45
N LYS A 100 2.50 -10.62 -5.49
CA LYS A 100 2.19 -9.56 -6.45
C LYS A 100 1.06 -8.70 -5.91
N ILE A 101 1.25 -7.40 -5.99
CA ILE A 101 0.29 -6.38 -5.56
C ILE A 101 -0.23 -5.72 -6.84
N LYS A 102 -1.52 -5.48 -6.91
CA LYS A 102 -2.14 -4.82 -8.06
C LYS A 102 -1.89 -3.32 -8.02
N ASP A 103 -1.75 -2.71 -9.19
CA ASP A 103 -1.60 -1.24 -9.31
C ASP A 103 -2.75 -0.50 -8.62
N GLU A 104 -3.96 -1.02 -8.75
CA GLU A 104 -5.16 -0.47 -8.13
C GLU A 104 -5.04 -0.39 -6.61
N GLU A 105 -4.45 -1.41 -5.96
CA GLU A 105 -4.25 -1.45 -4.51
C GLU A 105 -3.25 -0.36 -4.06
N ILE A 106 -2.20 -0.13 -4.83
CA ILE A 106 -1.24 0.95 -4.57
C ILE A 106 -1.88 2.32 -4.79
N VAL A 107 -2.70 2.48 -5.82
CA VAL A 107 -3.44 3.72 -6.08
C VAL A 107 -4.42 4.03 -4.95
N ILE A 108 -5.19 3.04 -4.50
CA ILE A 108 -6.12 3.16 -3.37
C ILE A 108 -5.35 3.56 -2.11
N LEU A 109 -4.23 2.91 -1.83
CA LEU A 109 -3.39 3.21 -0.68
C LEU A 109 -2.85 4.65 -0.71
N LYS A 110 -2.41 5.13 -1.88
CA LYS A 110 -1.96 6.51 -2.08
C LYS A 110 -3.09 7.51 -1.82
N LYS A 111 -4.28 7.28 -2.38
CA LYS A 111 -5.47 8.13 -2.17
C LYS A 111 -5.85 8.20 -0.70
N HIS A 112 -5.91 7.05 -0.03
CA HIS A 112 -6.24 6.98 1.40
C HIS A 112 -5.28 7.79 2.28
N LEU A 113 -3.98 7.71 2.01
CA LEU A 113 -2.96 8.44 2.76
C LEU A 113 -2.92 9.94 2.45
N ASN A 114 -3.37 10.34 1.27
CA ASN A 114 -3.53 11.75 0.90
C ASN A 114 -4.80 12.40 1.50
N GLY A 115 -5.61 11.62 2.22
CA GLY A 115 -6.87 12.10 2.78
C GLY A 115 -7.99 12.19 1.76
N GLU A 116 -7.80 11.66 0.55
CA GLU A 116 -8.87 11.53 -0.41
C GLU A 116 -9.82 10.43 0.08
N ALA A 117 -11.10 10.79 0.23
CA ALA A 117 -12.13 9.81 0.56
C ALA A 117 -12.17 8.76 -0.56
N ILE A 118 -11.92 7.51 -0.20
CA ILE A 118 -12.17 6.39 -1.13
C ILE A 118 -13.68 6.21 -1.12
N SER A 119 -14.35 6.98 -1.97
CA SER A 119 -15.77 6.81 -2.18
C SER A 119 -15.98 5.51 -2.99
N ASN A 120 -16.10 4.40 -2.28
CA ASN A 120 -16.75 3.22 -2.83
C ASN A 120 -18.28 3.48 -2.99
N GLY A 121 -18.67 4.73 -3.28
CA GLY A 121 -20.06 5.10 -3.54
C GLY A 121 -21.01 5.03 -2.35
N VAL A 122 -20.50 4.84 -1.14
CA VAL A 122 -21.32 4.84 0.07
C VAL A 122 -20.93 6.04 0.93
N ASP A 123 -21.68 7.12 0.80
CA ASP A 123 -21.65 8.20 1.78
C ASP A 123 -22.15 7.64 3.12
N LEU A 124 -21.21 7.37 4.02
CA LEU A 124 -21.53 6.89 5.36
C LEU A 124 -22.06 8.07 6.20
N GLN A 125 -23.27 7.94 6.70
CA GLN A 125 -23.91 8.94 7.58
C GLN A 125 -24.16 8.34 8.96
N GLU A 126 -24.08 9.17 9.99
CA GLU A 126 -24.48 8.76 11.36
C GLU A 126 -25.97 8.41 11.34
N GLY A 127 -26.34 7.30 11.99
CA GLY A 127 -27.68 6.73 11.96
C GLY A 127 -27.95 5.78 10.79
N GLN A 128 -27.05 5.67 9.82
CA GLN A 128 -27.25 4.78 8.69
C GLN A 128 -27.09 3.30 9.09
N LYS A 129 -28.00 2.46 8.59
CA LYS A 129 -27.89 1.00 8.73
C LYS A 129 -26.97 0.44 7.65
N ILE A 130 -25.98 -0.31 8.07
CA ILE A 130 -25.01 -0.96 7.19
C ILE A 130 -24.89 -2.45 7.49
N LYS A 131 -24.41 -3.19 6.49
CA LYS A 131 -24.02 -4.59 6.63
C LYS A 131 -22.49 -4.68 6.71
N VAL A 132 -21.98 -5.35 7.74
CA VAL A 132 -20.53 -5.55 7.90
C VAL A 132 -20.06 -6.58 6.86
N ASN A 133 -19.10 -6.20 6.01
CA ASN A 133 -18.63 -7.01 4.91
C ASN A 133 -17.34 -7.81 5.22
N SER A 134 -16.69 -7.53 6.36
CA SER A 134 -15.43 -8.21 6.72
C SER A 134 -15.25 -8.26 8.25
N GLY A 135 -14.38 -9.16 8.72
CA GLY A 135 -14.05 -9.33 10.13
C GLY A 135 -14.97 -10.29 10.89
N PRO A 136 -14.83 -10.36 12.23
CA PRO A 136 -15.54 -11.36 13.06
C PRO A 136 -17.07 -11.15 13.08
N PHE A 137 -17.55 -9.99 12.64
CA PHE A 137 -18.98 -9.65 12.60
C PHE A 137 -19.52 -9.60 11.16
N VAL A 138 -18.88 -10.25 10.22
CA VAL A 138 -19.30 -10.32 8.82
C VAL A 138 -20.76 -10.76 8.69
N PHE A 139 -21.50 -10.13 7.76
CA PHE A 139 -22.93 -10.30 7.49
C PHE A 139 -23.89 -9.78 8.60
N LYS A 140 -23.40 -9.29 9.73
CA LYS A 140 -24.25 -8.65 10.74
C LYS A 140 -24.69 -7.27 10.28
N LYS A 141 -25.91 -6.87 10.64
CA LYS A 141 -26.42 -5.51 10.46
C LYS A 141 -26.07 -4.67 11.67
N GLY A 142 -25.71 -3.42 11.42
CA GLY A 142 -25.40 -2.48 12.47
C GLY A 142 -25.77 -1.06 12.05
N THR A 143 -25.89 -0.16 13.03
CA THR A 143 -26.15 1.26 12.83
C THR A 143 -24.88 2.05 13.12
N ILE A 144 -24.53 3.00 12.25
CA ILE A 144 -23.39 3.89 12.44
C ILE A 144 -23.74 4.89 13.54
N ASN A 145 -23.02 4.85 14.65
CA ASN A 145 -23.25 5.76 15.78
C ASN A 145 -22.40 7.03 15.67
N LYS A 146 -21.18 6.89 15.18
CA LYS A 146 -20.25 8.02 15.06
C LYS A 146 -19.23 7.80 13.96
N ILE A 147 -18.97 8.87 13.22
CA ILE A 147 -17.92 8.89 12.20
C ILE A 147 -16.83 9.87 12.65
N SER A 148 -15.59 9.40 12.66
CA SER A 148 -14.39 10.21 12.90
C SER A 148 -13.43 9.99 11.75
N CYS A 149 -12.42 10.87 11.56
CA CYS A 149 -11.49 10.82 10.43
C CYS A 149 -10.88 9.43 10.13
N ASN A 150 -10.73 8.57 11.17
CA ASN A 150 -10.07 7.27 11.03
C ASN A 150 -10.87 6.11 11.62
N LYS A 151 -12.10 6.36 12.13
CA LYS A 151 -12.88 5.33 12.83
C LYS A 151 -14.36 5.54 12.57
N VAL A 152 -15.05 4.44 12.33
CA VAL A 152 -16.51 4.39 12.33
C VAL A 152 -16.94 3.50 13.48
N ILE A 153 -17.78 4.02 14.38
CA ILE A 153 -18.34 3.26 15.50
C ILE A 153 -19.69 2.74 15.05
N ILE A 154 -19.84 1.42 15.09
CA ILE A 154 -21.06 0.73 14.66
C ILE A 154 -21.64 -0.04 15.83
N SER A 155 -22.92 0.16 16.12
CA SER A 155 -23.69 -0.71 17.02
C SER A 155 -24.29 -1.86 16.23
N ILE A 156 -24.02 -3.10 16.65
CA ILE A 156 -24.55 -4.30 16.01
C ILE A 156 -25.83 -4.72 16.71
N GLU A 157 -26.93 -4.76 15.97
CA GLU A 157 -28.29 -5.01 16.52
C GLU A 157 -28.46 -6.39 17.22
N SER A 158 -27.55 -7.35 16.94
CA SER A 158 -27.66 -8.71 17.47
C SER A 158 -26.78 -9.00 18.69
N ILE A 159 -26.15 -7.99 19.27
CA ILE A 159 -25.30 -8.14 20.45
C ILE A 159 -25.79 -7.12 21.48
N ASN A 160 -26.78 -7.54 22.28
CA ASN A 160 -27.13 -6.85 23.52
C ASN A 160 -26.05 -7.21 24.56
N ILE A 161 -25.06 -6.35 24.71
CA ILE A 161 -24.18 -6.31 25.89
C ILE A 161 -24.21 -4.88 26.39
#